data_fd2ce304ead871a0afe91ac0109e9c50
#
_entry.id   fd2ce304ead871a0afe91ac0109e9c50
#
_cell.length_a   1.000
_cell.length_b   1.000
_cell.length_c   1.000
_cell.angle_alpha   90.00
_cell.angle_beta   90.00
_cell.angle_gamma   90.00
#
_symmetry.space_group_name_H-M   'P 1'
#
loop_
_entity.id
_entity.type
_entity.pdbx_description
1 polymer ?
#
loop_
_entity_poly.entity_id
_entity_poly.type
_entity_poly.pdbx_seq_one_letter_code
_entity_poly.pdbx_strand_id
1 'polypeptide(L)'
;MKCTLQTGEVIAKQVERADTFWTRLKGLMFRRQLDPQTGLLLDPCPQIHTCFMRFDIDVLFLDKENRVVAVLEKIKPWRMSKFYGSARRTLELPGGSLQGRIRVGDALNFN
;
A
#
# COMPACT_ATOMS: atom_id res chain seq x y z
N MET A 1 10.05 -7.32 5.74
CA MET A 1 9.77 -8.30 4.68
C MET A 1 9.81 -7.62 3.32
N LYS A 2 9.96 -8.38 2.28
CA LYS A 2 10.08 -7.89 0.92
C LYS A 2 8.81 -8.19 0.14
N CYS A 3 8.41 -7.29 -0.75
CA CYS A 3 7.26 -7.49 -1.63
C CYS A 3 7.74 -7.64 -3.07
N THR A 4 7.33 -8.71 -3.73
CA THR A 4 7.66 -8.99 -5.12
C THR A 4 6.42 -9.37 -5.91
N LEU A 5 6.46 -9.13 -7.24
CA LEU A 5 5.51 -9.74 -8.16
C LEU A 5 5.81 -11.23 -8.31
N GLN A 6 4.86 -12.00 -8.86
CA GLN A 6 5.08 -13.42 -9.15
C GLN A 6 6.26 -13.65 -10.09
N THR A 7 6.56 -12.67 -10.94
CA THR A 7 7.71 -12.73 -11.83
C THR A 7 9.05 -12.62 -11.13
N GLY A 8 9.04 -12.27 -9.85
CA GLY A 8 10.25 -12.00 -9.07
C GLY A 8 10.66 -10.55 -9.05
N GLU A 9 9.99 -9.68 -9.79
CA GLU A 9 10.29 -8.25 -9.77
C GLU A 9 10.01 -7.66 -8.39
N VAL A 10 10.99 -6.94 -7.84
CA VAL A 10 10.88 -6.34 -6.51
C VAL A 10 10.04 -5.07 -6.58
N ILE A 11 9.00 -5.01 -5.76
CA ILE A 11 8.15 -3.82 -5.63
C ILE A 11 8.61 -2.98 -4.44
N ALA A 12 8.94 -3.62 -3.32
CA ALA A 12 9.50 -2.96 -2.16
C ALA A 12 10.46 -3.90 -1.45
N LYS A 13 11.64 -3.40 -1.12
CA LYS A 13 12.67 -4.21 -0.44
C LYS A 13 12.37 -4.40 1.03
N GLN A 14 11.70 -3.42 1.65
CA GLN A 14 11.42 -3.42 3.08
C GLN A 14 9.98 -2.99 3.32
N VAL A 15 9.16 -3.90 3.83
CA VAL A 15 7.76 -3.64 4.14
C VAL A 15 7.54 -3.86 5.64
N GLU A 16 6.99 -2.84 6.30
CA GLU A 16 6.55 -2.93 7.68
C GLU A 16 5.08 -3.34 7.71
N ARG A 17 4.66 -3.99 8.79
CA ARG A 17 3.26 -4.37 8.98
C ARG A 17 2.58 -3.44 9.97
N ALA A 18 1.32 -3.11 9.68
CA ALA A 18 0.45 -2.36 10.58
C ALA A 18 -0.82 -3.20 10.77
N ASP A 19 -0.83 -4.05 11.79
CA ASP A 19 -1.91 -5.01 12.03
C ASP A 19 -2.67 -4.76 13.33
N THR A 20 -2.30 -3.76 14.11
CA THR A 20 -3.09 -3.34 15.27
C THR A 20 -3.99 -2.16 14.88
N PHE A 21 -5.05 -1.93 15.68
CA PHE A 21 -5.94 -0.80 15.45
C PHE A 21 -5.17 0.52 15.35
N TRP A 22 -4.26 0.77 16.31
CA TRP A 22 -3.54 2.04 16.36
C TRP A 22 -2.53 2.20 15.22
N THR A 23 -1.79 1.15 14.88
CA THR A 23 -0.82 1.23 13.79
C THR A 23 -1.50 1.41 12.44
N ARG A 24 -2.67 0.78 12.22
CA ARG A 24 -3.44 0.99 10.99
C ARG A 24 -4.01 2.39 10.91
N LEU A 25 -4.55 2.90 12.03
CA LEU A 25 -5.10 4.26 12.06
C LEU A 25 -4.03 5.29 11.78
N LYS A 26 -2.86 5.13 12.38
CA LYS A 26 -1.74 6.03 12.16
C LYS A 26 -1.20 5.93 10.72
N GLY A 27 -1.03 4.72 10.20
CA GLY A 27 -0.45 4.50 8.88
C GLY A 27 0.81 5.32 8.69
N LEU A 28 0.84 6.14 7.63
CA LEU A 28 1.95 7.04 7.32
C LEU A 28 1.72 8.48 7.79
N MET A 29 0.72 8.70 8.67
CA MET A 29 0.42 10.03 9.19
C MET A 29 1.64 10.62 9.90
N PHE A 30 1.84 11.91 9.70
CA PHE A 30 2.89 12.71 10.37
C PHE A 30 4.33 12.37 9.97
N ARG A 31 4.56 11.38 9.12
CA ARG A 31 5.91 11.13 8.61
C ARG A 31 6.29 12.23 7.63
N ARG A 32 7.56 12.60 7.62
CA ARG A 32 8.05 13.64 6.69
C ARG A 32 8.27 13.09 5.28
N GLN A 33 8.68 11.82 5.22
CA GLN A 33 8.96 11.14 3.96
C GLN A 33 8.89 9.64 4.18
N LEU A 34 8.80 8.91 3.10
CA LEU A 34 8.90 7.47 3.08
C LEU A 34 10.07 7.11 2.19
N ASP A 35 11.02 6.34 2.73
CA ASP A 35 12.23 6.00 1.99
C ASP A 35 11.89 5.20 0.72
N PRO A 36 12.65 5.40 -0.37
CA PRO A 36 12.46 4.59 -1.57
C PRO A 36 12.57 3.09 -1.24
N GLN A 37 11.83 2.27 -1.96
CA GLN A 37 11.84 0.80 -1.79
C GLN A 37 11.32 0.33 -0.43
N THR A 38 10.60 1.19 0.30
CA THR A 38 9.91 0.79 1.53
C THR A 38 8.42 0.86 1.35
N GLY A 39 7.69 0.17 2.21
CA GLY A 39 6.25 0.16 2.18
C GLY A 39 5.65 -0.16 3.53
N LEU A 40 4.34 0.08 3.66
CA LEU A 40 3.57 -0.25 4.86
C LEU A 40 2.38 -1.12 4.45
N LEU A 41 2.31 -2.32 5.03
CA LEU A 41 1.21 -3.25 4.79
C LEU A 41 0.22 -3.16 5.94
N LEU A 42 -0.99 -2.67 5.65
CA LEU A 42 -2.06 -2.56 6.63
C LEU A 42 -2.99 -3.76 6.50
N ASP A 43 -3.22 -4.47 7.61
CA ASP A 43 -3.99 -5.71 7.62
C ASP A 43 -4.83 -5.81 8.90
N PRO A 44 -6.14 -5.85 8.82
CA PRO A 44 -6.99 -5.66 7.64
C PRO A 44 -7.19 -4.19 7.29
N CYS A 45 -7.39 -3.88 6.01
CA CYS A 45 -7.61 -2.49 5.60
C CYS A 45 -8.30 -2.43 4.23
N PRO A 46 -9.63 -2.25 4.17
CA PRO A 46 -10.36 -2.16 2.90
C PRO A 46 -10.52 -0.73 2.39
N GLN A 47 -10.03 0.26 3.11
CA GLN A 47 -10.15 1.67 2.78
C GLN A 47 -9.02 2.44 3.43
N ILE A 48 -8.51 3.47 2.74
CA ILE A 48 -7.45 4.31 3.30
C ILE A 48 -7.82 5.79 3.26
N HIS A 49 -7.13 6.56 4.09
CA HIS A 49 -7.11 8.01 3.99
C HIS A 49 -5.66 8.50 3.99
N THR A 50 -5.46 9.70 3.44
CA THR A 50 -4.15 10.34 3.42
C THR A 50 -4.12 11.61 4.27
N CYS A 51 -5.07 11.75 5.20
CA CYS A 51 -5.12 12.88 6.12
C CYS A 51 -3.86 12.91 6.97
N PHE A 52 -3.31 14.12 7.16
CA PHE A 52 -2.06 14.35 7.90
C PHE A 52 -0.81 13.72 7.27
N MET A 53 -0.89 13.23 6.04
CA MET A 53 0.29 12.83 5.31
C MET A 53 0.95 14.04 4.66
N ARG A 54 2.27 13.96 4.42
CA ARG A 54 3.06 15.07 3.90
C ARG A 54 3.62 14.82 2.51
N PHE A 55 3.24 13.72 1.87
CA PHE A 55 3.74 13.31 0.57
C PHE A 55 2.68 12.49 -0.16
N ASP A 56 2.84 12.37 -1.47
CA ASP A 56 1.99 11.52 -2.27
C ASP A 56 2.34 10.06 -2.03
N ILE A 57 1.36 9.17 -2.13
CA ILE A 57 1.58 7.74 -1.99
C ILE A 57 0.95 6.96 -3.13
N ASP A 58 1.52 5.80 -3.43
CA ASP A 58 0.91 4.78 -4.26
C ASP A 58 0.27 3.74 -3.35
N VAL A 59 -0.87 3.21 -3.73
CA VAL A 59 -1.63 2.29 -2.90
C VAL A 59 -2.10 1.10 -3.71
N LEU A 60 -1.90 -0.09 -3.16
CA LEU A 60 -2.43 -1.34 -3.70
C LEU A 60 -3.40 -1.94 -2.70
N PHE A 61 -4.63 -2.17 -3.12
CA PHE A 61 -5.58 -2.96 -2.33
C PHE A 61 -5.49 -4.41 -2.75
N LEU A 62 -5.36 -5.30 -1.77
CA LEU A 62 -5.11 -6.72 -1.99
C LEU A 62 -6.22 -7.55 -1.35
N ASP A 63 -6.63 -8.62 -2.02
CA ASP A 63 -7.56 -9.57 -1.41
C ASP A 63 -6.82 -10.52 -0.46
N LYS A 64 -7.54 -11.49 0.09
CA LYS A 64 -6.97 -12.43 1.06
C LYS A 64 -5.85 -13.32 0.47
N GLU A 65 -5.77 -13.40 -0.84
CA GLU A 65 -4.75 -14.18 -1.53
C GLU A 65 -3.63 -13.31 -2.09
N ASN A 66 -3.60 -12.04 -1.67
CA ASN A 66 -2.63 -11.04 -2.12
C ASN A 66 -2.70 -10.75 -3.62
N ARG A 67 -3.88 -10.88 -4.21
CA ARG A 67 -4.14 -10.40 -5.56
C ARG A 67 -4.59 -8.95 -5.51
N VAL A 68 -4.13 -8.18 -6.47
CA VAL A 68 -4.45 -6.75 -6.54
C VAL A 68 -5.90 -6.58 -6.99
N VAL A 69 -6.70 -5.89 -6.16
CA VAL A 69 -8.09 -5.55 -6.50
C VAL A 69 -8.23 -4.10 -6.94
N ALA A 70 -7.30 -3.23 -6.56
CA ALA A 70 -7.30 -1.84 -7.00
C ALA A 70 -5.90 -1.24 -6.91
N VAL A 71 -5.59 -0.36 -7.85
CA VAL A 71 -4.30 0.35 -7.93
C VAL A 71 -4.61 1.85 -7.94
N LEU A 72 -4.04 2.58 -6.98
CA LEU A 72 -4.18 4.03 -6.91
C LEU A 72 -2.78 4.63 -6.87
N GLU A 73 -2.41 5.39 -7.90
CA GLU A 73 -1.07 5.98 -7.98
C GLU A 73 -1.10 7.47 -7.66
N LYS A 74 -0.09 7.94 -6.95
CA LYS A 74 0.13 9.36 -6.63
C LYS A 74 -1.08 10.01 -5.97
N ILE A 75 -1.61 9.37 -4.94
CA ILE A 75 -2.69 9.95 -4.14
C ILE A 75 -2.11 11.07 -3.32
N LYS A 76 -2.70 12.26 -3.43
CA LYS A 76 -2.27 13.43 -2.68
C LYS A 76 -2.73 13.36 -1.23
N PRO A 77 -2.08 14.11 -0.30
CA PRO A 77 -2.56 14.25 1.07
C PRO A 77 -4.01 14.75 1.13
N TRP A 78 -4.67 14.43 2.23
CA TRP A 78 -6.04 14.87 2.52
C TRP A 78 -7.09 14.29 1.58
N ARG A 79 -6.89 13.04 1.17
CA ARG A 79 -7.85 12.29 0.36
C ARG A 79 -8.32 11.06 1.13
N MET A 80 -9.43 10.50 0.67
CA MET A 80 -9.99 9.26 1.19
C MET A 80 -10.35 8.38 -0.01
N SER A 81 -9.99 7.11 0.04
CA SER A 81 -10.40 6.16 -0.98
C SER A 81 -11.84 5.74 -0.75
N LYS A 82 -12.45 5.16 -1.78
CA LYS A 82 -13.70 4.45 -1.54
C LYS A 82 -13.43 3.15 -0.77
N PHE A 83 -14.47 2.51 -0.29
CA PHE A 83 -14.39 1.22 0.39
C PHE A 83 -14.35 0.10 -0.65
N TYR A 84 -13.33 -0.76 -0.55
CA TYR A 84 -13.18 -1.91 -1.44
C TYR A 84 -13.53 -3.17 -0.66
N GLY A 85 -14.77 -3.67 -0.82
CA GLY A 85 -15.27 -4.78 -0.01
C GLY A 85 -14.52 -6.09 -0.18
N SER A 86 -13.88 -6.31 -1.32
CA SER A 86 -13.09 -7.51 -1.57
C SER A 86 -11.64 -7.39 -1.07
N ALA A 87 -11.21 -6.19 -0.68
CA ALA A 87 -9.86 -5.97 -0.18
C ALA A 87 -9.73 -6.44 1.27
N ARG A 88 -8.66 -7.15 1.56
CA ARG A 88 -8.29 -7.55 2.92
C ARG A 88 -7.16 -6.69 3.44
N ARG A 89 -6.18 -6.39 2.59
CA ARG A 89 -4.96 -5.66 2.96
C ARG A 89 -4.73 -4.50 2.04
N THR A 90 -3.97 -3.54 2.52
CA THR A 90 -3.56 -2.38 1.72
C THR A 90 -2.05 -2.22 1.84
N LEU A 91 -1.37 -2.07 0.71
CA LEU A 91 0.06 -1.76 0.69
C LEU A 91 0.23 -0.31 0.28
N GLU A 92 0.83 0.49 1.17
CA GLU A 92 1.15 1.89 0.92
C GLU A 92 2.63 2.02 0.57
N LEU A 93 2.93 2.74 -0.51
CA LEU A 93 4.28 2.92 -1.05
C LEU A 93 4.52 4.41 -1.32
N PRO A 94 5.79 4.85 -1.45
CA PRO A 94 6.05 6.22 -1.89
C PRO A 94 5.40 6.49 -3.23
N GLY A 95 4.89 7.71 -3.42
CA GLY A 95 4.30 8.11 -4.70
C GLY A 95 5.30 7.95 -5.85
N GLY A 96 4.83 7.34 -6.94
CA GLY A 96 5.66 7.05 -8.09
C GLY A 96 6.41 5.73 -8.04
N SER A 97 6.22 4.92 -6.99
CA SER A 97 6.86 3.61 -6.87
C SER A 97 6.41 2.64 -7.95
N LEU A 98 5.13 2.67 -8.30
CA LEU A 98 4.53 1.66 -9.18
C LEU A 98 4.80 1.90 -10.66
N GLN A 99 4.74 3.14 -11.10
CA GLN A 99 5.03 3.50 -12.50
C GLN A 99 4.27 2.65 -13.53
N GLY A 100 3.02 2.32 -13.22
CA GLY A 100 2.19 1.52 -14.12
C GLY A 100 2.57 0.04 -14.22
N ARG A 101 3.48 -0.46 -13.36
CA ARG A 101 3.97 -1.85 -13.45
C ARG A 101 2.99 -2.88 -12.93
N ILE A 102 2.00 -2.48 -12.14
CA ILE A 102 1.07 -3.40 -11.49
C ILE A 102 -0.34 -3.16 -11.98
N ARG A 103 -1.05 -4.24 -12.24
CA ARG A 103 -2.44 -4.21 -12.70
C ARG A 103 -3.33 -5.01 -11.76
N VAL A 104 -4.63 -4.68 -11.79
CA VAL A 104 -5.64 -5.48 -11.09
C VAL A 104 -5.52 -6.94 -11.56
N GLY A 105 -5.50 -7.86 -10.62
CA GLY A 105 -5.34 -9.29 -10.88
C GLY A 105 -3.93 -9.81 -10.67
N ASP A 106 -2.93 -8.93 -10.64
CA ASP A 106 -1.56 -9.35 -10.34
C ASP A 106 -1.49 -9.88 -8.91
N ALA A 107 -0.65 -10.88 -8.69
CA ALA A 107 -0.43 -11.45 -7.38
C ALA A 107 0.92 -11.01 -6.83
N LEU A 108 0.94 -10.72 -5.53
CA LEU A 108 2.15 -10.29 -4.82
C LEU A 108 2.59 -11.35 -3.83
N ASN A 109 3.91 -11.43 -3.62
CA ASN A 109 4.50 -12.27 -2.59
C ASN A 109 5.17 -11.39 -1.54
N PHE A 110 4.99 -11.74 -0.29
CA PHE A 110 5.64 -11.07 0.84
C PHE A 110 6.55 -12.08 1.55
N ASN A 111 7.84 -11.77 1.59
CA ASN A 111 8.85 -12.68 2.15
C ASN A 111 9.56 -12.07 3.35
#